data_bfa61d11b1db3ce69ea9248a90e25d0f
#
_entry.id   bfa61d11b1db3ce69ea9248a90e25d0f
#
_cell.length_a   1.000
_cell.length_b   1.000
_cell.length_c   1.000
_cell.angle_alpha   90.00
_cell.angle_beta   90.00
_cell.angle_gamma   90.00
#
_symmetry.space_group_name_H-M   'P 1'
#
loop_
_entity.id
_entity.type
_entity.pdbx_description
1 polymer ?
#
loop_
_entity_poly.entity_id
_entity_poly.type
_entity_poly.pdbx_seq_one_letter_code
_entity_poly.pdbx_strand_id
1 'polypeptide(L)'
;MEPEKNTVEKYKDDLTTHLLESCTGSGLLKGVLLSSPDIDDAWMRFAPSFYGDAVRNFNAYPEYCLACAGYLGMAIAYLWDQDWAKYQDFPYSFFQGERGFDDMDDHITDNILKDRRHSVPAMQSCSANAYHFLMRECTEPGTAEAYQFFLVTVEVMFKVGAAIELGRLGYRYEKMNLGN
;
A
#
# COMPACT_ATOMS: atom_id res chain seq x y z
N MET A 1 -21.15 16.04 -8.36
CA MET A 1 -20.44 15.87 -9.65
C MET A 1 -19.32 14.88 -9.44
N GLU A 2 -19.26 13.84 -10.23
CA GLU A 2 -18.12 12.94 -10.18
C GLU A 2 -16.89 13.67 -10.72
N PRO A 3 -15.70 13.51 -10.08
CA PRO A 3 -14.48 14.10 -10.61
C PRO A 3 -14.18 13.55 -12.00
N GLU A 4 -13.64 14.38 -12.86
CA GLU A 4 -13.22 13.92 -14.17
C GLU A 4 -12.18 12.80 -14.02
N LYS A 5 -12.32 11.75 -14.80
CA LYS A 5 -11.40 10.60 -14.78
C LYS A 5 -9.92 11.03 -14.85
N ASN A 6 -9.66 12.09 -15.61
CA ASN A 6 -8.33 12.70 -15.75
C ASN A 6 -7.79 13.26 -14.41
N THR A 7 -8.65 13.84 -13.56
CA THR A 7 -8.24 14.40 -12.26
C THR A 7 -7.78 13.31 -11.30
N VAL A 8 -8.51 12.18 -11.24
CA VAL A 8 -8.18 11.05 -10.38
C VAL A 8 -6.89 10.36 -10.85
N GLU A 9 -6.75 10.14 -12.15
CA GLU A 9 -5.54 9.57 -12.73
C GLU A 9 -4.32 10.46 -12.48
N LYS A 10 -4.45 11.76 -12.68
CA LYS A 10 -3.39 12.73 -12.37
C LYS A 10 -3.00 12.68 -10.89
N TYR A 11 -3.97 12.68 -9.99
CA TYR A 11 -3.71 12.55 -8.56
C TYR A 11 -2.92 11.28 -8.26
N LYS A 12 -3.31 10.14 -8.84
CA LYS A 12 -2.62 8.85 -8.66
C LYS A 12 -1.16 8.92 -9.12
N ASP A 13 -0.92 9.51 -10.29
CA ASP A 13 0.43 9.64 -10.84
C ASP A 13 1.30 10.56 -9.97
N ASP A 14 0.75 11.69 -9.55
CA ASP A 14 1.46 12.67 -8.72
C ASP A 14 1.79 12.09 -7.33
N LEU A 15 0.84 11.38 -6.71
CA LEU A 15 1.07 10.70 -5.42
C LEU A 15 2.11 9.59 -5.56
N THR A 16 2.01 8.77 -6.60
CA THR A 16 2.96 7.69 -6.87
C THR A 16 4.38 8.25 -7.02
N THR A 17 4.54 9.30 -7.81
CA THR A 17 5.83 9.97 -8.00
C THR A 17 6.36 10.53 -6.67
N HIS A 18 5.50 11.21 -5.91
CA HIS A 18 5.87 11.79 -4.62
C HIS A 18 6.38 10.73 -3.62
N LEU A 19 5.65 9.62 -3.47
CA LEU A 19 6.06 8.54 -2.58
C LEU A 19 7.30 7.80 -3.09
N LEU A 20 7.40 7.58 -4.39
CA LEU A 20 8.59 6.95 -4.99
C LEU A 20 9.85 7.78 -4.72
N GLU A 21 9.79 9.09 -4.92
CA GLU A 21 10.91 10.00 -4.64
C GLU A 21 11.25 10.05 -3.16
N SER A 22 10.25 10.17 -2.29
CA SER A 22 10.44 10.20 -0.84
C SER A 22 11.06 8.89 -0.32
N CYS A 23 10.53 7.74 -0.74
CA CYS A 23 11.04 6.44 -0.34
C CYS A 23 12.44 6.16 -0.92
N THR A 24 12.73 6.63 -2.12
CA THR A 24 14.08 6.52 -2.71
C THR A 24 15.07 7.39 -1.95
N GLY A 25 14.69 8.61 -1.60
CA GLY A 25 15.51 9.52 -0.80
C GLY A 25 15.83 9.01 0.61
N SER A 26 14.94 8.24 1.21
CA SER A 26 15.14 7.62 2.52
C SER A 26 15.77 6.22 2.48
N GLY A 27 16.06 5.70 1.29
CA GLY A 27 16.69 4.39 1.10
C GLY A 27 15.73 3.19 1.15
N LEU A 28 14.42 3.42 1.22
CA LEU A 28 13.40 2.35 1.22
C LEU A 28 13.16 1.76 -0.17
N LEU A 29 13.31 2.57 -1.22
CA LEU A 29 13.18 2.16 -2.61
C LEU A 29 14.41 2.57 -3.41
N LYS A 30 14.54 2.04 -4.63
CA LYS A 30 15.65 2.33 -5.55
C LYS A 30 15.14 2.90 -6.88
N GLY A 31 14.27 3.90 -6.82
CA GLY A 31 13.77 4.62 -7.98
C GLY A 31 12.74 3.88 -8.81
N VAL A 32 12.22 2.74 -8.33
CA VAL A 32 11.22 1.94 -9.05
C VAL A 32 10.25 1.27 -8.08
N LEU A 33 8.98 1.18 -8.47
CA LEU A 33 7.96 0.38 -7.79
C LEU A 33 7.94 -1.03 -8.38
N LEU A 34 8.62 -1.95 -7.70
CA LEU A 34 8.58 -3.36 -8.05
C LEU A 34 7.18 -3.92 -7.81
N SER A 35 6.70 -4.74 -8.72
CA SER A 35 5.44 -5.47 -8.58
C SER A 35 5.46 -6.77 -9.39
N SER A 36 4.44 -7.59 -9.20
CA SER A 36 4.17 -8.75 -10.03
C SER A 36 2.67 -8.82 -10.35
N PRO A 37 2.27 -9.49 -11.44
CA PRO A 37 0.86 -9.71 -11.73
C PRO A 37 0.11 -10.41 -10.59
N ASP A 38 0.75 -11.36 -9.89
CA ASP A 38 0.15 -12.07 -8.76
C ASP A 38 -0.17 -11.12 -7.59
N ILE A 39 0.71 -10.18 -7.31
CA ILE A 39 0.53 -9.18 -6.24
C ILE A 39 -0.59 -8.21 -6.62
N ASP A 40 -0.63 -7.76 -7.87
CA ASP A 40 -1.68 -6.88 -8.37
C ASP A 40 -3.06 -7.57 -8.34
N ASP A 41 -3.13 -8.83 -8.73
CA ASP A 41 -4.35 -9.63 -8.66
C ASP A 41 -4.82 -9.84 -7.21
N ALA A 42 -3.89 -10.08 -6.29
CA ALA A 42 -4.21 -10.18 -4.86
C ALA A 42 -4.82 -8.88 -4.34
N TRP A 43 -4.28 -7.72 -4.72
CA TRP A 43 -4.87 -6.43 -4.38
C TRP A 43 -6.31 -6.32 -4.88
N MET A 44 -6.56 -6.63 -6.14
CA MET A 44 -7.92 -6.56 -6.72
C MET A 44 -8.90 -7.44 -5.95
N ARG A 45 -8.46 -8.57 -5.43
CA ARG A 45 -9.28 -9.49 -4.63
C ARG A 45 -9.58 -8.94 -3.23
N PHE A 46 -8.60 -8.31 -2.57
CA PHE A 46 -8.74 -7.83 -1.18
C PHE A 46 -9.28 -6.40 -1.08
N ALA A 47 -9.15 -5.60 -2.11
CA ALA A 47 -9.49 -4.18 -2.09
C ALA A 47 -10.92 -3.90 -1.59
N PRO A 48 -11.97 -4.60 -2.03
CA PRO A 48 -13.32 -4.31 -1.52
C PRO A 48 -13.45 -4.48 -0.01
N SER A 49 -12.88 -5.53 0.56
CA SER A 49 -12.91 -5.78 2.01
C SER A 49 -12.05 -4.77 2.78
N PHE A 50 -10.88 -4.45 2.25
CA PHE A 50 -10.00 -3.45 2.84
C PHE A 50 -10.64 -2.05 2.83
N TYR A 51 -11.24 -1.63 1.74
CA TYR A 51 -11.93 -0.35 1.65
C TYR A 51 -13.08 -0.26 2.66
N GLY A 52 -13.82 -1.35 2.87
CA GLY A 52 -14.86 -1.41 3.88
C GLY A 52 -14.34 -1.12 5.29
N ASP A 53 -13.22 -1.71 5.67
CA ASP A 53 -12.57 -1.46 6.96
C ASP A 53 -12.00 -0.03 7.04
N ALA A 54 -11.29 0.40 6.01
CA ALA A 54 -10.61 1.70 5.99
C ALA A 54 -11.61 2.86 6.06
N VAL A 55 -12.71 2.80 5.32
CA VAL A 55 -13.75 3.86 5.33
C VAL A 55 -14.33 4.05 6.73
N ARG A 56 -14.58 2.96 7.46
CA ARG A 56 -15.12 3.03 8.82
C ARG A 56 -14.16 3.65 9.83
N ASN A 57 -12.87 3.58 9.59
CA ASN A 57 -11.84 3.99 10.55
C ASN A 57 -11.07 5.25 10.13
N PHE A 58 -11.23 5.72 8.90
CA PHE A 58 -10.39 6.79 8.36
C PHE A 58 -10.51 8.11 9.11
N ASN A 59 -11.72 8.51 9.51
CA ASN A 59 -11.91 9.78 10.21
C ASN A 59 -11.21 9.82 11.58
N ALA A 60 -11.17 8.69 12.29
CA ALA A 60 -10.54 8.59 13.60
C ALA A 60 -9.04 8.32 13.49
N TYR A 61 -8.64 7.47 12.53
CA TYR A 61 -7.26 6.95 12.41
C TYR A 61 -6.78 6.94 10.96
N PRO A 62 -6.64 8.12 10.31
CA PRO A 62 -6.33 8.18 8.87
C PRO A 62 -4.96 7.59 8.53
N GLU A 63 -3.93 7.91 9.27
CA GLU A 63 -2.59 7.38 9.00
C GLU A 63 -2.51 5.87 9.25
N TYR A 64 -3.23 5.37 10.26
CA TYR A 64 -3.34 3.94 10.53
C TYR A 64 -3.95 3.19 9.35
N CYS A 65 -5.03 3.69 8.77
CA CYS A 65 -5.65 3.08 7.59
C CYS A 65 -4.69 3.01 6.40
N LEU A 66 -3.94 4.08 6.16
CA LEU A 66 -2.96 4.12 5.08
C LEU A 66 -1.77 3.20 5.36
N ALA A 67 -1.29 3.16 6.60
CA ALA A 67 -0.23 2.25 7.01
C ALA A 67 -0.66 0.78 6.85
N CYS A 68 -1.89 0.44 7.23
CA CYS A 68 -2.40 -0.93 7.05
C CYS A 68 -2.45 -1.37 5.59
N ALA A 69 -2.76 -0.48 4.65
CA ALA A 69 -2.65 -0.79 3.23
C ALA A 69 -1.21 -1.14 2.83
N GLY A 70 -0.25 -0.38 3.32
CA GLY A 70 1.17 -0.67 3.11
C GLY A 70 1.62 -1.98 3.77
N TYR A 71 1.21 -2.25 4.99
CA TYR A 71 1.49 -3.53 5.66
C TYR A 71 0.90 -4.71 4.90
N LEU A 72 -0.33 -4.59 4.39
CA LEU A 72 -0.95 -5.63 3.56
C LEU A 72 -0.12 -5.90 2.31
N GLY A 73 0.35 -4.85 1.64
CA GLY A 73 1.25 -4.97 0.49
C GLY A 73 2.56 -5.68 0.83
N MET A 74 3.19 -5.32 1.95
CA MET A 74 4.39 -6.00 2.45
C MET A 74 4.13 -7.49 2.74
N ALA A 75 3.02 -7.80 3.41
CA ALA A 75 2.68 -9.17 3.77
C ALA A 75 2.45 -10.03 2.52
N ILE A 76 1.72 -9.53 1.53
CA ILE A 76 1.46 -10.27 0.29
C ILE A 76 2.74 -10.48 -0.50
N ALA A 77 3.60 -9.48 -0.62
CA ALA A 77 4.90 -9.62 -1.28
C ALA A 77 5.79 -10.66 -0.58
N TYR A 78 5.82 -10.64 0.75
CA TYR A 78 6.56 -11.62 1.54
C TYR A 78 6.05 -13.04 1.31
N LEU A 79 4.74 -13.26 1.38
CA LEU A 79 4.14 -14.58 1.18
C LEU A 79 4.28 -15.05 -0.28
N TRP A 80 4.26 -14.13 -1.23
CA TRP A 80 4.51 -14.42 -2.63
C TRP A 80 5.93 -14.99 -2.84
N ASP A 81 6.91 -14.44 -2.16
CA ASP A 81 8.29 -14.92 -2.20
C ASP A 81 8.47 -16.27 -1.48
N GLN A 82 7.72 -16.51 -0.40
CA GLN A 82 7.87 -17.73 0.40
C GLN A 82 7.29 -18.97 -0.31
N ASP A 83 6.00 -18.95 -0.63
CA ASP A 83 5.29 -20.06 -1.28
C ASP A 83 3.92 -19.59 -1.77
N TRP A 84 3.89 -18.99 -2.96
CA TRP A 84 2.65 -18.43 -3.48
C TRP A 84 1.59 -19.49 -3.75
N ALA A 85 1.97 -20.70 -4.18
CA ALA A 85 1.03 -21.80 -4.38
C ALA A 85 0.24 -22.12 -3.11
N LYS A 86 0.87 -22.00 -1.94
CA LYS A 86 0.23 -22.20 -0.63
C LYS A 86 -0.63 -21.02 -0.21
N TYR A 87 -0.16 -19.78 -0.39
CA TYR A 87 -0.76 -18.60 0.20
C TYR A 87 -1.76 -17.86 -0.69
N GLN A 88 -1.75 -18.12 -1.99
CA GLN A 88 -2.55 -17.35 -2.96
C GLN A 88 -4.05 -17.35 -2.68
N ASP A 89 -4.59 -18.39 -2.05
CA ASP A 89 -6.02 -18.54 -1.75
C ASP A 89 -6.39 -18.17 -0.30
N PHE A 90 -5.44 -17.65 0.48
CA PHE A 90 -5.72 -17.26 1.85
C PHE A 90 -6.73 -16.09 1.88
N PRO A 91 -7.71 -16.12 2.80
CA PRO A 91 -8.73 -15.08 2.89
C PRO A 91 -8.15 -13.78 3.48
N TYR A 92 -8.83 -12.68 3.23
CA TYR A 92 -8.48 -11.38 3.81
C TYR A 92 -8.37 -11.43 5.35
N SER A 93 -9.23 -12.21 6.01
CA SER A 93 -9.20 -12.39 7.47
C SER A 93 -7.87 -12.95 8.00
N PHE A 94 -7.09 -13.62 7.16
CA PHE A 94 -5.75 -14.08 7.52
C PHE A 94 -4.80 -12.92 7.88
N PHE A 95 -4.99 -11.76 7.25
CA PHE A 95 -4.16 -10.57 7.45
C PHE A 95 -4.65 -9.70 8.61
N GLN A 96 -5.88 -9.90 9.05
CA GLN A 96 -6.43 -9.23 10.22
C GLN A 96 -5.93 -9.93 11.51
N GLY A 97 -5.83 -9.18 12.61
CA GLY A 97 -5.52 -9.77 13.91
C GLY A 97 -6.76 -10.29 14.64
N GLU A 98 -6.61 -10.65 15.91
CA GLU A 98 -7.70 -11.16 16.73
C GLU A 98 -8.86 -10.15 16.86
N ARG A 99 -8.57 -8.85 16.91
CA ARG A 99 -9.54 -7.77 16.92
C ARG A 99 -9.87 -7.23 15.52
N GLY A 100 -9.57 -8.00 14.49
CA GLY A 100 -9.83 -7.62 13.11
C GLY A 100 -8.86 -6.55 12.60
N PHE A 101 -9.42 -5.48 12.01
CA PHE A 101 -8.64 -4.39 11.43
C PHE A 101 -7.78 -3.64 12.46
N ASP A 102 -8.22 -3.54 13.70
CA ASP A 102 -7.49 -2.83 14.76
C ASP A 102 -6.15 -3.49 15.13
N ASP A 103 -5.99 -4.78 14.84
CA ASP A 103 -4.76 -5.53 15.09
C ASP A 103 -3.97 -5.87 13.81
N MET A 104 -4.39 -5.37 12.66
CA MET A 104 -3.77 -5.74 11.37
C MET A 104 -2.28 -5.42 11.35
N ASP A 105 -1.88 -4.25 11.80
CA ASP A 105 -0.49 -3.82 11.86
C ASP A 105 0.37 -4.75 12.73
N ASP A 106 -0.06 -5.02 13.95
CA ASP A 106 0.65 -5.90 14.88
C ASP A 106 0.72 -7.33 14.35
N HIS A 107 -0.39 -7.86 13.85
CA HIS A 107 -0.44 -9.21 13.31
C HIS A 107 0.51 -9.37 12.11
N ILE A 108 0.51 -8.43 11.18
CA ILE A 108 1.38 -8.50 10.00
C ILE A 108 2.85 -8.35 10.41
N THR A 109 3.18 -7.36 11.23
CA THR A 109 4.57 -7.10 11.60
C THR A 109 5.18 -8.14 12.49
N ASP A 110 4.42 -8.70 13.43
CA ASP A 110 4.90 -9.66 14.42
C ASP A 110 4.78 -11.12 13.97
N ASN A 111 3.69 -11.48 13.28
CA ASN A 111 3.36 -12.88 12.97
C ASN A 111 3.63 -13.27 11.52
N ILE A 112 3.50 -12.37 10.56
CA ILE A 112 3.73 -12.67 9.14
C ILE A 112 5.16 -12.28 8.74
N LEU A 113 5.50 -10.98 8.82
CA LEU A 113 6.82 -10.48 8.42
C LEU A 113 7.91 -10.84 9.44
N LYS A 114 7.54 -10.87 10.71
CA LYS A 114 8.47 -11.05 11.85
C LYS A 114 9.63 -10.05 11.82
N ASP A 115 9.34 -8.84 11.41
CA ASP A 115 10.32 -7.77 11.22
C ASP A 115 9.73 -6.39 11.54
N ARG A 116 9.19 -6.26 12.75
CA ARG A 116 8.63 -5.02 13.26
C ARG A 116 9.63 -3.86 13.19
N ARG A 117 10.89 -4.15 13.47
CA ARG A 117 11.97 -3.17 13.57
C ARG A 117 12.14 -2.35 12.29
N HIS A 118 11.98 -2.97 11.11
CA HIS A 118 12.14 -2.30 9.82
C HIS A 118 10.80 -1.88 9.22
N SER A 119 9.76 -2.71 9.37
CA SER A 119 8.46 -2.45 8.73
C SER A 119 7.71 -1.29 9.38
N VAL A 120 7.71 -1.16 10.70
CA VAL A 120 6.96 -0.11 11.39
C VAL A 120 7.48 1.29 11.06
N PRO A 121 8.78 1.61 11.18
CA PRO A 121 9.27 2.94 10.82
C PRO A 121 9.03 3.28 9.34
N ALA A 122 9.19 2.29 8.44
CA ALA A 122 8.95 2.48 7.01
C ALA A 122 7.48 2.88 6.75
N MET A 123 6.52 2.14 7.30
CA MET A 123 5.11 2.41 7.08
C MET A 123 4.63 3.67 7.79
N GLN A 124 5.15 4.00 8.98
CA GLN A 124 4.85 5.27 9.65
C GLN A 124 5.29 6.46 8.80
N SER A 125 6.47 6.40 8.21
CA SER A 125 6.97 7.46 7.32
C SER A 125 6.12 7.58 6.05
N CYS A 126 5.87 6.46 5.36
CA CYS A 126 5.10 6.46 4.13
C CYS A 126 3.65 6.91 4.34
N SER A 127 2.99 6.43 5.40
CA SER A 127 1.60 6.79 5.68
C SER A 127 1.43 8.27 6.07
N ALA A 128 2.37 8.82 6.82
CA ALA A 128 2.38 10.25 7.13
C ALA A 128 2.54 11.10 5.86
N ASN A 129 3.46 10.74 4.98
CA ASN A 129 3.66 11.42 3.70
C ASN A 129 2.43 11.32 2.79
N ALA A 130 1.84 10.14 2.69
CA ALA A 130 0.64 9.92 1.89
C ALA A 130 -0.56 10.70 2.44
N TYR A 131 -0.73 10.73 3.75
CA TYR A 131 -1.80 11.49 4.39
C TYR A 131 -1.63 13.00 4.18
N HIS A 132 -0.43 13.54 4.35
CA HIS A 132 -0.17 14.96 4.09
C HIS A 132 -0.42 15.31 2.62
N PHE A 133 -0.04 14.44 1.69
CA PHE A 133 -0.32 14.64 0.27
C PHE A 133 -1.82 14.67 0.00
N LEU A 134 -2.56 13.69 0.52
CA LEU A 134 -4.02 13.63 0.38
C LEU A 134 -4.69 14.89 0.92
N MET A 135 -4.31 15.35 2.11
CA MET A 135 -4.91 16.52 2.74
C MET A 135 -4.59 17.82 2.01
N ARG A 136 -3.44 17.91 1.38
CA ARG A 136 -3.05 19.06 0.56
C ARG A 136 -3.85 19.16 -0.72
N GLU A 137 -4.09 18.02 -1.37
CA GLU A 137 -4.80 17.96 -2.66
C GLU A 137 -6.32 17.92 -2.51
N CYS A 138 -6.81 17.50 -1.34
CA CYS A 138 -8.24 17.38 -1.06
C CYS A 138 -8.77 18.69 -0.50
N THR A 139 -9.54 19.43 -1.30
CA THR A 139 -10.01 20.77 -0.93
C THR A 139 -11.29 20.76 -0.11
N GLU A 140 -12.14 19.75 -0.25
CA GLU A 140 -13.44 19.64 0.44
C GLU A 140 -13.67 18.23 0.98
N PRO A 141 -13.54 18.01 2.31
CA PRO A 141 -13.88 16.74 2.94
C PRO A 141 -15.36 16.36 2.70
N GLY A 142 -15.62 15.05 2.57
CA GLY A 142 -16.98 14.53 2.40
C GLY A 142 -17.52 14.60 0.98
N THR A 143 -16.72 15.02 0.01
CA THR A 143 -17.09 15.02 -1.43
C THR A 143 -16.78 13.69 -2.10
N ALA A 144 -17.41 13.44 -3.25
CA ALA A 144 -17.10 12.29 -4.11
C ALA A 144 -15.62 12.29 -4.54
N GLU A 145 -15.06 13.45 -4.84
CA GLU A 145 -13.65 13.61 -5.20
C GLU A 145 -12.73 13.21 -4.05
N ALA A 146 -12.99 13.69 -2.83
CA ALA A 146 -12.23 13.32 -1.64
C ALA A 146 -12.25 11.80 -1.41
N TYR A 147 -13.39 11.16 -1.61
CA TYR A 147 -13.54 9.72 -1.51
C TYR A 147 -12.71 8.99 -2.56
N GLN A 148 -12.74 9.43 -3.81
CA GLN A 148 -11.94 8.87 -4.89
C GLN A 148 -10.43 9.00 -4.61
N PHE A 149 -9.99 10.15 -4.13
CA PHE A 149 -8.58 10.37 -3.76
C PHE A 149 -8.16 9.48 -2.60
N PHE A 150 -9.04 9.27 -1.63
CA PHE A 150 -8.79 8.33 -0.54
C PHE A 150 -8.60 6.90 -1.05
N LEU A 151 -9.49 6.40 -1.91
CA LEU A 151 -9.38 5.06 -2.48
C LEU A 151 -8.06 4.88 -3.26
N VAL A 152 -7.69 5.88 -4.04
CA VAL A 152 -6.42 5.88 -4.78
C VAL A 152 -5.21 5.90 -3.84
N THR A 153 -5.28 6.68 -2.76
CA THR A 153 -4.19 6.75 -1.77
C THR A 153 -3.98 5.39 -1.10
N VAL A 154 -5.05 4.70 -0.76
CA VAL A 154 -5.00 3.33 -0.22
C VAL A 154 -4.33 2.37 -1.20
N GLU A 155 -4.74 2.39 -2.47
CA GLU A 155 -4.14 1.54 -3.51
C GLU A 155 -2.64 1.81 -3.69
N VAL A 156 -2.26 3.07 -3.75
CA VAL A 156 -0.84 3.45 -3.90
C VAL A 156 -0.02 3.02 -2.68
N MET A 157 -0.57 3.15 -1.48
CA MET A 157 0.09 2.68 -0.26
C MET A 157 0.31 1.16 -0.27
N PHE A 158 -0.67 0.39 -0.73
CA PHE A 158 -0.48 -1.05 -0.94
C PHE A 158 0.69 -1.34 -1.88
N LYS A 159 0.73 -0.68 -3.02
CA LYS A 159 1.79 -0.86 -4.02
C LYS A 159 3.17 -0.46 -3.51
N VAL A 160 3.25 0.62 -2.75
CA VAL A 160 4.50 1.07 -2.11
C VAL A 160 4.98 0.05 -1.09
N GLY A 161 4.09 -0.45 -0.24
CA GLY A 161 4.43 -1.49 0.74
C GLY A 161 4.96 -2.77 0.07
N ALA A 162 4.29 -3.24 -0.97
CA ALA A 162 4.74 -4.39 -1.74
C ALA A 162 6.11 -4.17 -2.37
N ALA A 163 6.35 -3.00 -2.97
CA ALA A 163 7.63 -2.66 -3.58
C ALA A 163 8.78 -2.60 -2.56
N ILE A 164 8.52 -2.03 -1.38
CA ILE A 164 9.51 -1.98 -0.29
C ILE A 164 9.92 -3.40 0.13
N GLU A 165 8.95 -4.28 0.33
CA GLU A 165 9.23 -5.66 0.74
C GLU A 165 9.95 -6.45 -0.37
N LEU A 166 9.54 -6.32 -1.63
CA LEU A 166 10.25 -6.96 -2.75
C LEU A 166 11.70 -6.49 -2.82
N GLY A 167 11.96 -5.20 -2.66
CA GLY A 167 13.31 -4.66 -2.63
C GLY A 167 14.12 -5.22 -1.45
N ARG A 168 13.52 -5.32 -0.27
CA ARG A 168 14.16 -5.91 0.92
C ARG A 168 14.48 -7.39 0.74
N LEU A 169 13.66 -8.14 0.02
CA LEU A 169 13.89 -9.53 -0.34
C LEU A 169 14.94 -9.72 -1.44
N GLY A 170 15.45 -8.64 -2.03
CA GLY A 170 16.52 -8.66 -3.01
C GLY A 170 16.08 -8.60 -4.47
N TYR A 171 14.78 -8.44 -4.74
CA TYR A 171 14.30 -8.26 -6.11
C TYR A 171 14.75 -6.92 -6.67
N ARG A 172 15.02 -6.90 -7.98
CA ARG A 172 15.47 -5.71 -8.72
C ARG A 172 14.76 -5.63 -10.04
N TYR A 173 14.55 -4.41 -10.52
CA TYR A 173 14.12 -4.19 -11.88
C TYR A 173 15.31 -4.38 -12.82
N GLU A 174 15.36 -5.51 -13.52
CA GLU A 174 16.27 -5.69 -14.64
C GLU A 174 15.63 -5.05 -15.88
N LYS A 175 16.25 -3.98 -16.34
CA LYS A 175 15.93 -3.46 -17.66
C LYS A 175 16.28 -4.57 -18.66
N MET A 176 15.30 -5.24 -19.21
CA MET A 176 15.53 -6.11 -20.35
C MET A 176 16.02 -5.21 -21.48
N ASN A 177 17.33 -5.21 -21.73
CA ASN A 177 17.87 -4.76 -22.98
C ASN A 177 17.34 -5.71 -24.05
N LEU A 178 16.22 -5.32 -24.67
CA LEU A 178 15.90 -5.85 -25.98
C LEU A 178 17.02 -5.32 -26.88
N GLY A 179 18.12 -6.09 -26.94
CA GLY A 179 19.20 -5.80 -27.85
C GLY A 179 18.67 -5.72 -29.27
N ASN A 180 19.04 -4.66 -29.95
CA ASN A 180 18.86 -4.52 -31.39
C ASN A 180 19.57 -5.65 -32.14
#